data_6d5dadec1a70857852efa4001735e226
#
_entry.id   6d5dadec1a70857852efa4001735e226
#
_cell.length_a   1.000
_cell.length_b   1.000
_cell.length_c   1.000
_cell.angle_alpha   90.00
_cell.angle_beta   90.00
_cell.angle_gamma   90.00
#
_symmetry.space_group_name_H-M   'P 1'
#
loop_
_entity.id
_entity.type
_entity.pdbx_description
1 polymer ?
#
loop_
_entity_poly.entity_id
_entity_poly.type
_entity_poly.pdbx_seq_one_letter_code
_entity_poly.pdbx_strand_id
1 'polypeptide(L)'
;MLVYPATVNLIGKLANGIADELIPAMLLASEIPAVIVPVANESMILHPATQRNLQVLRSDGYLVVDPPKALEIATREGLDERVGPFPYPELLMYLSAVAAGKHSAMPVRPKA
;
A
#
# COMPACT_ATOMS: atom_id res chain seq x y z
N MET A 1 10.29 -2.90 0.78
CA MET A 1 9.38 -3.94 0.21
C MET A 1 8.19 -3.26 -0.44
N LEU A 2 7.75 -3.80 -1.56
CA LEU A 2 6.61 -3.26 -2.29
C LEU A 2 5.48 -4.26 -2.24
N VAL A 3 4.28 -3.80 -1.85
CA VAL A 3 3.07 -4.62 -1.84
C VAL A 3 2.11 -4.06 -2.88
N TYR A 4 2.03 -4.73 -4.01
CA TYR A 4 1.14 -4.36 -5.11
C TYR A 4 0.62 -5.63 -5.79
N PRO A 5 -0.64 -5.77 -5.98
CA PRO A 5 -1.72 -4.94 -5.43
C PRO A 5 -1.97 -5.31 -3.96
N ALA A 6 -2.27 -4.31 -3.15
CA ALA A 6 -2.65 -4.56 -1.77
C ALA A 6 -4.17 -4.62 -1.69
N THR A 7 -4.70 -5.79 -1.38
CA THR A 7 -6.14 -5.97 -1.27
C THR A 7 -6.65 -5.41 0.04
N VAL A 8 -7.94 -5.13 0.10
CA VAL A 8 -8.57 -4.66 1.33
C VAL A 8 -8.37 -5.68 2.45
N ASN A 9 -8.41 -6.98 2.12
CA ASN A 9 -8.17 -8.03 3.10
C ASN A 9 -6.77 -7.97 3.68
N LEU A 10 -5.77 -7.82 2.83
CA LEU A 10 -4.38 -7.71 3.30
C LEU A 10 -4.18 -6.44 4.13
N ILE A 11 -4.73 -5.33 3.67
CA ILE A 11 -4.65 -4.07 4.40
C ILE A 11 -5.26 -4.21 5.79
N GLY A 12 -6.43 -4.86 5.88
CA GLY A 12 -7.08 -5.09 7.17
C GLY A 12 -6.25 -5.96 8.10
N LYS A 13 -5.69 -7.04 7.57
CA LYS A 13 -4.84 -7.93 8.36
C LYS A 13 -3.61 -7.21 8.88
N LEU A 14 -2.92 -6.51 7.99
CA LEU A 14 -1.70 -5.81 8.35
C LEU A 14 -1.97 -4.71 9.38
N ALA A 15 -3.04 -3.96 9.21
CA ALA A 15 -3.40 -2.88 10.14
C ALA A 15 -3.77 -3.40 11.52
N ASN A 16 -4.27 -4.63 11.59
CA ASN A 16 -4.72 -5.21 12.85
C ASN A 16 -3.80 -6.29 13.41
N GLY A 17 -2.62 -6.44 12.82
CA GLY A 17 -1.62 -7.36 13.34
C GLY A 17 -1.95 -8.83 13.16
N ILE A 18 -2.71 -9.17 12.12
CA ILE A 18 -3.12 -10.54 11.85
C ILE A 18 -2.11 -11.18 10.91
N ALA A 19 -1.43 -12.20 11.38
CA ALA A 19 -0.35 -12.86 10.66
C ALA A 19 -0.70 -14.33 10.36
N ASP A 20 -1.88 -14.56 9.80
CA ASP A 20 -2.36 -15.90 9.53
C ASP A 20 -2.01 -16.41 8.12
N GLU A 21 -1.26 -15.63 7.35
CA GLU A 21 -0.78 -15.98 6.04
C GLU A 21 0.66 -15.49 5.90
N LEU A 22 1.35 -15.97 4.87
CA LEU A 22 2.77 -15.67 4.71
C LEU A 22 3.06 -14.18 4.53
N ILE A 23 2.33 -13.51 3.64
CA ILE A 23 2.63 -12.12 3.33
C ILE A 23 2.41 -11.18 4.53
N PRO A 24 1.26 -11.22 5.21
CA PRO A 24 1.11 -10.40 6.42
C PRO A 24 2.15 -10.73 7.46
N ALA A 25 2.49 -12.01 7.63
CA ALA A 25 3.49 -12.40 8.61
C ALA A 25 4.86 -11.81 8.28
N MET A 26 5.25 -11.84 7.00
CA MET A 26 6.52 -11.26 6.57
C MET A 26 6.56 -9.76 6.79
N LEU A 27 5.47 -9.08 6.47
CA LEU A 27 5.39 -7.62 6.63
C LEU A 27 5.45 -7.22 8.09
N LEU A 28 4.75 -7.97 8.94
CA LEU A 28 4.76 -7.68 10.38
C LEU A 28 6.11 -7.96 11.02
N ALA A 29 6.83 -8.95 10.51
CA ALA A 29 8.14 -9.30 11.03
C ALA A 29 9.25 -8.39 10.52
N SER A 30 9.03 -7.67 9.43
CA SER A 30 10.05 -6.85 8.81
C SER A 30 10.21 -5.52 9.54
N GLU A 31 11.44 -5.11 9.75
CA GLU A 31 11.73 -3.78 10.27
C GLU A 31 11.86 -2.76 9.14
N ILE A 32 11.87 -3.24 7.90
CA ILE A 32 12.00 -2.36 6.75
C ILE A 32 10.61 -1.86 6.36
N PRO A 33 10.41 -0.55 6.25
CA PRO A 33 9.12 -0.02 5.84
C PRO A 33 8.74 -0.54 4.45
N ALA A 34 7.46 -0.73 4.24
CA ALA A 34 6.94 -1.20 2.97
C ALA A 34 6.11 -0.12 2.30
N VAL A 35 6.08 -0.17 0.99
CA VAL A 35 5.20 0.66 0.17
C VAL A 35 3.96 -0.16 -0.12
N ILE A 36 2.81 0.36 0.24
CA ILE A 36 1.52 -0.30 0.07
C ILE A 36 0.74 0.42 -1.02
N VAL A 37 0.36 -0.31 -2.06
CA VAL A 37 -0.41 0.24 -3.16
C VAL A 37 -1.79 -0.41 -3.15
N PRO A 38 -2.79 0.24 -2.55
CA PRO A 38 -4.14 -0.33 -2.47
C PRO A 38 -4.79 -0.42 -3.85
N VAL A 39 -5.40 -1.55 -4.14
CA VAL A 39 -6.16 -1.73 -5.37
C VAL A 39 -7.46 -2.44 -5.01
N ALA A 40 -8.57 -1.76 -5.19
CA ALA A 40 -9.89 -2.30 -4.94
C ALA A 40 -10.90 -1.40 -5.64
N ASN A 41 -12.16 -1.84 -5.71
CA ASN A 41 -13.17 -0.97 -6.30
C ASN A 41 -13.41 0.23 -5.39
N GLU A 42 -14.04 1.26 -5.95
CA GLU A 42 -14.22 2.52 -5.26
C GLU A 42 -14.97 2.38 -3.94
N SER A 43 -16.03 1.58 -3.94
CA SER A 43 -16.82 1.39 -2.72
C SER A 43 -16.01 0.80 -1.59
N MET A 44 -15.13 -0.14 -1.91
CA MET A 44 -14.27 -0.77 -0.90
C MET A 44 -13.21 0.21 -0.41
N ILE A 45 -12.62 0.98 -1.32
CA ILE A 45 -11.61 1.97 -0.95
C ILE A 45 -12.21 3.03 -0.03
N LEU A 46 -13.40 3.51 -0.36
CA LEU A 46 -14.04 4.60 0.40
C LEU A 46 -14.73 4.13 1.67
N HIS A 47 -14.83 2.82 1.86
CA HIS A 47 -15.47 2.32 3.07
C HIS A 47 -14.75 2.83 4.32
N PRO A 48 -15.48 3.27 5.34
CA PRO A 48 -14.84 3.78 6.57
C PRO A 48 -13.84 2.83 7.20
N ALA A 49 -14.10 1.52 7.15
CA ALA A 49 -13.17 0.54 7.69
C ALA A 49 -11.85 0.54 6.93
N THR A 50 -11.91 0.62 5.60
CA THR A 50 -10.72 0.67 4.78
C THR A 50 -9.94 1.96 5.05
N GLN A 51 -10.64 3.07 5.14
CA GLN A 51 -10.01 4.35 5.44
C GLN A 51 -9.31 4.33 6.79
N ARG A 52 -9.95 3.75 7.81
CA ARG A 52 -9.32 3.60 9.12
C ARG A 52 -8.06 2.75 9.04
N ASN A 53 -8.13 1.64 8.33
CA ASN A 53 -6.99 0.74 8.23
C ASN A 53 -5.82 1.38 7.47
N LEU A 54 -6.11 2.12 6.41
CA LEU A 54 -5.07 2.85 5.69
C LEU A 54 -4.41 3.90 6.60
N GLN A 55 -5.20 4.57 7.41
CA GLN A 55 -4.66 5.55 8.35
C GLN A 55 -3.78 4.88 9.40
N VAL A 56 -4.19 3.71 9.90
CA VAL A 56 -3.39 2.94 10.84
C VAL A 56 -2.05 2.57 10.20
N LEU A 57 -2.06 2.10 8.96
CA LEU A 57 -0.83 1.74 8.27
C LEU A 57 0.11 2.94 8.14
N ARG A 58 -0.42 4.10 7.81
CA ARG A 58 0.40 5.32 7.75
C ARG A 58 1.01 5.65 9.11
N SER A 59 0.20 5.52 10.15
CA SER A 59 0.67 5.77 11.52
C SER A 59 1.75 4.77 11.93
N ASP A 60 1.68 3.55 11.40
CA ASP A 60 2.64 2.51 11.72
C ASP A 60 3.93 2.62 10.90
N GLY A 61 4.02 3.59 10.01
CA GLY A 61 5.24 3.83 9.25
C GLY A 61 5.26 3.25 7.85
N TYR A 62 4.17 2.66 7.38
CA TYR A 62 4.10 2.23 5.99
C TYR A 62 3.84 3.41 5.07
N LEU A 63 4.43 3.37 3.89
CA LEU A 63 4.15 4.36 2.88
C LEU A 63 2.96 3.85 2.06
N VAL A 64 1.83 4.50 2.21
CA VAL A 64 0.61 4.11 1.53
C VAL A 64 0.39 5.05 0.36
N VAL A 65 0.34 4.49 -0.84
CA VAL A 65 0.01 5.28 -2.03
C VAL A 65 -1.44 5.73 -1.89
N ASP A 66 -1.68 7.01 -2.15
CA ASP A 66 -3.00 7.59 -2.02
C ASP A 66 -4.02 6.76 -2.80
N PRO A 67 -5.06 6.24 -2.15
CA PRO A 67 -6.06 5.41 -2.82
C PRO A 67 -6.67 6.04 -4.07
N PRO A 68 -7.02 7.33 -4.10
CA PRO A 68 -7.51 7.95 -5.34
C PRO A 68 -6.49 7.86 -6.47
N LYS A 69 -5.21 8.00 -6.16
CA LYS A 69 -4.16 7.89 -7.17
C LYS A 69 -3.99 6.44 -7.63
N ALA A 70 -4.04 5.51 -6.70
CA ALA A 70 -3.93 4.10 -7.04
C ALA A 70 -5.10 3.66 -7.93
N LEU A 71 -6.31 4.11 -7.62
CA LEU A 71 -7.48 3.80 -8.41
C LEU A 71 -7.39 4.42 -9.80
N GLU A 72 -6.92 5.65 -9.90
CA GLU A 72 -6.70 6.32 -11.17
C GLU A 72 -5.72 5.54 -12.04
N ILE A 73 -4.64 5.09 -11.46
CA ILE A 73 -3.63 4.30 -12.16
C ILE A 73 -4.26 3.01 -12.67
N ALA A 74 -4.99 2.30 -11.81
CA ALA A 74 -5.63 1.05 -12.18
C ALA A 74 -6.61 1.25 -13.33
N THR A 75 -7.40 2.30 -13.28
CA THR A 75 -8.38 2.60 -14.32
C THR A 75 -7.70 2.93 -15.64
N ARG A 76 -6.67 3.75 -15.59
CA ARG A 76 -5.95 4.14 -16.82
C ARG A 76 -5.31 2.95 -17.50
N GLU A 77 -4.87 1.98 -16.73
CA GLU A 77 -4.23 0.79 -17.27
C GLU A 77 -5.22 -0.29 -17.65
N GLY A 78 -6.52 -0.03 -17.51
CA GLY A 78 -7.53 -1.01 -17.85
C GLY A 78 -7.57 -2.19 -16.91
N LEU A 79 -7.15 -2.01 -15.68
CA LEU A 79 -7.13 -3.11 -14.73
C LEU A 79 -8.51 -3.62 -14.37
N ASP A 80 -9.49 -2.76 -14.50
CA ASP A 80 -10.85 -3.20 -14.31
C ASP A 80 -11.22 -4.20 -15.37
N GLU A 81 -10.47 -4.14 -16.46
CA GLU A 81 -10.76 -5.11 -17.42
C GLU A 81 -9.64 -5.90 -17.53
N ARG A 82 -8.74 -5.80 -16.98
CA ARG A 82 -7.80 -6.56 -16.74
C ARG A 82 -6.66 -6.29 -16.69
N VAL A 83 -6.07 -6.25 -16.63
CA VAL A 83 -4.96 -6.55 -16.47
C VAL A 83 -4.04 -5.98 -17.37
N GLY A 84 -4.01 -4.80 -17.58
CA GLY A 84 -2.95 -4.15 -18.26
C GLY A 84 -1.68 -4.25 -17.43
N PRO A 85 -0.54 -3.99 -18.04
CA PRO A 85 0.68 -3.90 -17.28
C PRO A 85 0.58 -2.75 -16.30
N PHE A 86 1.13 -2.97 -15.13
CA PHE A 86 1.20 -1.91 -14.15
C PHE A 86 2.05 -0.75 -14.70
N PRO A 87 1.72 0.51 -14.41
CA PRO A 87 2.50 1.64 -14.89
C PRO A 87 3.83 1.73 -14.15
N TYR A 88 4.73 0.82 -14.47
CA TYR A 88 6.03 0.75 -13.81
C TYR A 88 6.81 2.06 -13.82
N PRO A 89 6.79 2.87 -14.89
CA PRO A 89 7.53 4.12 -14.87
C PRO A 89 7.11 5.05 -13.73
N GLU A 90 5.80 5.21 -13.50
CA GLU A 90 5.33 6.06 -12.41
C GLU A 90 5.70 5.49 -11.05
N LEU A 91 5.54 4.19 -10.89
CA LEU A 91 5.88 3.53 -9.64
C LEU A 91 7.38 3.62 -9.38
N LEU A 92 8.20 3.38 -10.40
CA LEU A 92 9.64 3.45 -10.23
C LEU A 92 10.10 4.85 -9.87
N MET A 93 9.51 5.88 -10.47
CA MET A 93 9.82 7.25 -10.10
C MET A 93 9.47 7.53 -8.65
N TYR A 94 8.32 7.06 -8.21
CA TYR A 94 7.88 7.22 -6.83
C TYR A 94 8.83 6.51 -5.86
N LEU A 95 9.16 5.27 -6.16
CA LEU A 95 10.07 4.48 -5.33
C LEU A 95 11.46 5.09 -5.30
N SER A 96 11.94 5.61 -6.44
CA SER A 96 13.24 6.27 -6.49
C SER A 96 13.26 7.52 -5.62
N ALA A 97 12.19 8.29 -5.62
CA ALA A 97 12.08 9.48 -4.78
C ALA A 97 12.11 9.10 -3.30
N VAL A 98 11.40 8.03 -2.95
CA VAL A 98 11.40 7.54 -1.56
C VAL A 98 12.80 7.07 -1.16
N ALA A 99 13.46 6.29 -2.02
CA ALA A 99 14.78 5.77 -1.73
C ALA A 99 15.82 6.88 -1.61
N ALA A 100 15.64 7.97 -2.36
CA ALA A 100 16.54 9.11 -2.30
C ALA A 100 16.25 10.05 -1.11
N GLY A 101 15.26 9.74 -0.30
CA GLY A 101 14.90 10.56 0.83
C GLY A 101 14.20 11.86 0.45
N LYS A 102 13.76 11.97 -0.80
CA LYS A 102 13.08 13.18 -1.26
C LYS A 102 11.59 13.18 -0.94
N HIS A 103 11.09 12.05 -0.52
CA HIS A 103 9.70 11.91 -0.12
C HIS A 103 9.68 11.80 1.40
N SER A 104 9.01 12.70 2.06
CA SER A 104 9.06 12.79 3.51
C SER A 104 8.14 11.83 4.24
N ALA A 105 7.54 10.91 3.53
CA ALA A 105 6.44 10.15 4.08
C ALA A 105 6.81 8.83 4.76
N MET A 106 8.09 8.50 4.84
CA MET A 106 8.50 7.22 5.41
C MET A 106 9.25 7.43 6.71
N PRO A 107 8.57 7.66 7.81
CA PRO A 107 9.26 7.71 9.09
C PRO A 107 9.81 6.33 9.42
N VAL A 108 10.91 6.29 10.15
CA VAL A 108 11.42 5.03 10.65
C VAL A 108 10.39 4.47 11.62
N ARG A 109 10.04 3.19 11.44
CA ARG A 109 9.08 2.56 12.33
C ARG A 109 9.66 2.49 13.72
N PRO A 110 8.89 2.89 14.73
CA PRO A 110 9.37 2.79 16.09
C PRO A 110 9.57 1.33 16.46
N LYS A 111 10.64 1.04 17.16
CA LYS A 111 10.84 -0.30 17.71
C LYS A 111 9.96 -0.44 18.93
N ALA A 112 9.31 -1.57 19.01
CA ALA A 112 8.44 -1.86 20.14
C ALA A 112 9.21 -1.89 21.45
#